data_b5cc6b6ea937483783e2e68cdd1a9572
#
_entry.id   b5cc6b6ea937483783e2e68cdd1a9572
#
_cell.length_a   1.000
_cell.length_b   1.000
_cell.length_c   1.000
_cell.angle_alpha   90.00
_cell.angle_beta   90.00
_cell.angle_gamma   90.00
#
_symmetry.space_group_name_H-M   'P 1'
#
loop_
_entity.id
_entity.type
_entity.pdbx_description
1 polymer ?
#
loop_
_entity_poly.entity_id
_entity_poly.type
_entity_poly.pdbx_seq_one_letter_code
_entity_poly.pdbx_strand_id
1 'polypeptide(L)'
;MASTRRDFLRQTGCAIIGGAALVSSIEEFGLINAFAQGNSAATDYKALVCIFMSGGNDGNNTIVPVDATRYAEYSNARSAAGLALAAPGQAGGLLPVNPISGGAYGLHPAMPELKALFDNRQLAVVTNVGPLVEPLTRDTYRNGSGKKPFQLFSHSDQVAQWQTSVSSDASQTGWGGRTADRAAALNGAATFPQVVSIAGTTLFATGLNTRPLGISDSRTALASVLPLNNAPTAAGYTTAQTNARRAAFDSLRNLDLSATLVKASLDTTEQAIQTSVALSATNSTLVTEFPNTTLGYQLEQVARLIKLRDTLGVKRQIFFCSLGGFDTHSGQGTATGAQANLLIQVSQAMKAFYDATVELNIQNNVTAFTLSDFGRTLQPAGSGGAVGSDHGWGNHGFIMGGAVRGGDFYGRFPTLALGGPDDTDTRGRWIPSTSVEQYAATLASWYGLSASDIPLVFPFINRFPTANLGFMS
;
A
#
# COMPACT_ATOMS: atom_id res chain seq x y z
N MET A 1 21.93 37.30 -34.39
CA MET A 1 22.65 36.03 -34.58
C MET A 1 21.70 34.89 -34.24
N ALA A 2 21.43 34.01 -35.20
CA ALA A 2 20.50 32.88 -34.94
C ALA A 2 21.26 31.80 -34.13
N SER A 3 20.74 31.48 -32.97
CA SER A 3 21.23 30.39 -32.12
C SER A 3 21.12 29.06 -32.88
N THR A 4 22.18 28.28 -32.94
CA THR A 4 22.15 26.96 -33.57
C THR A 4 21.46 25.93 -32.67
N ARG A 5 20.89 24.84 -33.25
CA ARG A 5 20.32 23.72 -32.46
C ARG A 5 21.29 23.19 -31.41
N ARG A 6 22.58 23.25 -31.68
CA ARG A 6 23.66 22.81 -30.78
C ARG A 6 23.80 23.76 -29.57
N ASP A 7 23.66 25.09 -29.81
CA ASP A 7 23.71 26.09 -28.72
C ASP A 7 22.48 26.03 -27.85
N PHE A 8 21.31 25.76 -28.43
CA PHE A 8 20.06 25.51 -27.67
C PHE A 8 20.20 24.27 -26.77
N LEU A 9 20.68 23.15 -27.30
CA LEU A 9 20.89 21.93 -26.52
C LEU A 9 21.94 22.11 -25.41
N ARG A 10 23.03 22.88 -25.68
CA ARG A 10 24.00 23.23 -24.65
C ARG A 10 23.39 24.10 -23.54
N GLN A 11 22.65 25.13 -23.89
CA GLN A 11 22.03 26.04 -22.90
C GLN A 11 20.93 25.34 -22.10
N THR A 12 20.12 24.49 -22.73
CA THR A 12 19.10 23.68 -22.03
C THR A 12 19.75 22.61 -21.15
N GLY A 13 20.83 21.97 -21.62
CA GLY A 13 21.59 21.01 -20.82
C GLY A 13 22.25 21.66 -19.59
N CYS A 14 22.84 22.85 -19.74
CA CYS A 14 23.43 23.58 -18.61
C CYS A 14 22.39 24.08 -17.59
N ALA A 15 21.18 24.46 -18.03
CA ALA A 15 20.09 24.86 -17.13
C ALA A 15 19.54 23.68 -16.33
N ILE A 16 19.45 22.50 -16.94
CA ILE A 16 19.02 21.26 -16.28
C ILE A 16 20.09 20.76 -15.30
N ILE A 17 21.37 20.84 -15.69
CA ILE A 17 22.49 20.45 -14.82
C ILE A 17 22.67 21.43 -13.66
N GLY A 18 22.46 22.73 -13.85
CA GLY A 18 22.49 23.73 -12.78
C GLY A 18 21.37 23.56 -11.76
N GLY A 19 20.15 23.23 -12.22
CA GLY A 19 19.03 22.92 -11.34
C GLY A 19 19.20 21.59 -10.59
N ALA A 20 19.70 20.56 -11.28
CA ALA A 20 19.98 19.27 -10.66
C ALA A 20 21.16 19.33 -9.66
N ALA A 21 22.19 20.14 -9.90
CA ALA A 21 23.33 20.31 -9.00
C ALA A 21 22.94 21.07 -7.71
N LEU A 22 22.01 22.01 -7.77
CA LEU A 22 21.49 22.69 -6.58
C LEU A 22 20.55 21.77 -5.76
N VAL A 23 19.78 20.92 -6.39
CA VAL A 23 18.95 19.92 -5.73
C VAL A 23 19.84 18.82 -5.12
N SER A 24 20.85 18.32 -5.84
CA SER A 24 21.75 17.29 -5.31
C SER A 24 22.61 17.78 -4.14
N SER A 25 23.01 19.05 -4.09
CA SER A 25 23.76 19.57 -2.94
C SER A 25 22.91 19.69 -1.67
N ILE A 26 21.60 19.95 -1.78
CA ILE A 26 20.67 19.92 -0.64
C ILE A 26 20.40 18.46 -0.23
N GLU A 27 20.35 17.53 -1.18
CA GLU A 27 20.18 16.09 -0.92
C GLU A 27 21.41 15.46 -0.27
N GLU A 28 22.62 15.86 -0.67
CA GLU A 28 23.88 15.40 -0.03
C GLU A 28 23.99 15.86 1.43
N PHE A 29 23.49 17.06 1.79
CA PHE A 29 23.39 17.47 3.19
C PHE A 29 22.39 16.63 3.99
N GLY A 30 21.29 16.16 3.40
CA GLY A 30 20.36 15.21 3.98
C GLY A 30 20.97 13.82 4.17
N LEU A 31 21.76 13.35 3.21
CA LEU A 31 22.49 12.09 3.29
C LEU A 31 23.64 12.15 4.32
N ILE A 32 24.36 13.26 4.40
CA ILE A 32 25.42 13.47 5.39
C ILE A 32 24.82 13.45 6.82
N ASN A 33 23.66 14.02 7.04
CA ASN A 33 22.96 13.93 8.33
C ASN A 33 22.45 12.50 8.62
N ALA A 34 22.03 11.73 7.62
CA ALA A 34 21.66 10.32 7.78
C ALA A 34 22.90 9.45 8.11
N PHE A 35 24.03 9.73 7.50
CA PHE A 35 25.32 9.08 7.84
C PHE A 35 25.86 9.52 9.22
N ALA A 36 25.60 10.76 9.64
CA ALA A 36 26.06 11.29 10.94
C ALA A 36 25.24 10.74 12.13
N GLN A 37 24.04 10.18 11.89
CA GLN A 37 23.21 9.57 12.94
C GLN A 37 23.57 8.12 13.28
N GLY A 38 24.64 7.56 12.68
CA GLY A 38 25.19 6.26 13.09
C GLY A 38 24.24 5.08 12.92
N ASN A 39 23.33 5.12 11.94
CA ASN A 39 22.47 3.98 11.63
C ASN A 39 23.32 2.87 10.98
N SER A 40 23.83 1.97 11.81
CA SER A 40 24.35 0.69 11.33
C SER A 40 23.23 -0.10 10.64
N ALA A 41 23.59 -0.96 9.70
CA ALA A 41 22.66 -1.89 9.07
C ALA A 41 21.82 -2.61 10.14
N ALA A 42 20.53 -2.78 9.88
CA ALA A 42 19.63 -3.47 10.80
C ALA A 42 20.07 -4.93 10.97
N THR A 43 19.99 -5.44 12.19
CA THR A 43 20.27 -6.84 12.50
C THR A 43 19.06 -7.74 12.23
N ASP A 44 17.85 -7.18 12.30
CA ASP A 44 16.57 -7.84 12.04
C ASP A 44 16.05 -7.54 10.62
N TYR A 45 15.18 -8.42 10.14
CA TYR A 45 14.41 -8.19 8.93
C TYR A 45 13.04 -7.58 9.27
N LYS A 46 12.55 -6.62 8.48
CA LYS A 46 11.15 -6.17 8.51
C LYS A 46 10.62 -5.88 7.11
N ALA A 47 9.37 -6.27 6.88
CA ALA A 47 8.67 -5.95 5.64
C ALA A 47 7.28 -5.36 5.88
N LEU A 48 6.93 -4.35 5.07
CA LEU A 48 5.58 -3.81 4.93
C LEU A 48 4.98 -4.25 3.60
N VAL A 49 3.76 -4.80 3.63
CA VAL A 49 3.04 -5.25 2.42
C VAL A 49 1.73 -4.47 2.31
N CYS A 50 1.69 -3.53 1.40
CA CYS A 50 0.50 -2.75 1.08
C CYS A 50 -0.41 -3.56 0.14
N ILE A 51 -1.68 -3.69 0.50
CA ILE A 51 -2.74 -4.27 -0.32
C ILE A 51 -3.73 -3.15 -0.63
N PHE A 52 -3.72 -2.64 -1.85
CA PHE A 52 -4.57 -1.55 -2.27
C PHE A 52 -5.87 -2.08 -2.88
N MET A 53 -7.01 -1.84 -2.21
CA MET A 53 -8.36 -2.21 -2.67
C MET A 53 -8.90 -1.09 -3.54
N SER A 54 -8.56 -1.10 -4.84
CA SER A 54 -8.84 -0.02 -5.79
C SER A 54 -10.31 0.02 -6.19
N GLY A 55 -10.89 1.20 -6.11
CA GLY A 55 -12.28 1.52 -6.44
C GLY A 55 -13.12 1.99 -5.26
N GLY A 56 -12.58 2.02 -4.05
CA GLY A 56 -13.30 2.45 -2.85
C GLY A 56 -14.14 1.33 -2.24
N ASN A 57 -13.54 0.52 -1.37
CA ASN A 57 -14.24 -0.57 -0.69
C ASN A 57 -15.36 -0.02 0.20
N ASP A 58 -16.55 -0.62 0.17
CA ASP A 58 -17.64 -0.29 1.08
C ASP A 58 -17.36 -0.80 2.51
N GLY A 59 -16.76 0.09 3.31
CA GLY A 59 -16.48 -0.16 4.72
C GLY A 59 -17.75 -0.46 5.53
N ASN A 60 -18.89 0.13 5.13
CA ASN A 60 -20.17 -0.07 5.83
C ASN A 60 -20.73 -1.50 5.68
N ASN A 61 -20.36 -2.24 4.63
CA ASN A 61 -20.67 -3.67 4.52
C ASN A 61 -19.47 -4.56 4.87
N THR A 62 -18.26 -3.99 4.99
CA THR A 62 -17.08 -4.76 5.42
C THR A 62 -17.09 -5.03 6.91
N ILE A 63 -17.43 -4.02 7.73
CA ILE A 63 -17.53 -4.09 9.19
C ILE A 63 -18.78 -3.38 9.65
N VAL A 64 -19.66 -4.07 10.38
CA VAL A 64 -20.94 -3.55 10.83
C VAL A 64 -21.06 -3.69 12.35
N PRO A 65 -21.46 -2.64 13.09
CA PRO A 65 -21.84 -2.80 14.50
C PRO A 65 -23.05 -3.73 14.63
N VAL A 66 -23.02 -4.64 15.60
CA VAL A 66 -24.09 -5.64 15.77
C VAL A 66 -24.84 -5.53 17.10
N ASP A 67 -24.55 -4.50 17.90
CA ASP A 67 -25.49 -4.15 18.99
C ASP A 67 -26.82 -3.63 18.43
N ALA A 68 -27.88 -3.79 19.19
CA ALA A 68 -29.26 -3.57 18.71
C ALA A 68 -29.47 -2.15 18.12
N THR A 69 -28.89 -1.12 18.74
CA THR A 69 -29.11 0.27 18.34
C THR A 69 -28.38 0.58 17.03
N ARG A 70 -27.06 0.33 16.98
CA ARG A 70 -26.26 0.68 15.81
C ARG A 70 -26.54 -0.24 14.62
N TYR A 71 -26.87 -1.52 14.87
CA TYR A 71 -27.31 -2.41 13.80
C TYR A 71 -28.65 -1.94 13.20
N ALA A 72 -29.58 -1.44 14.03
CA ALA A 72 -30.84 -0.89 13.53
C ALA A 72 -30.60 0.37 12.66
N GLU A 73 -29.68 1.27 13.05
CA GLU A 73 -29.29 2.43 12.23
C GLU A 73 -28.75 1.99 10.87
N TYR A 74 -27.82 1.04 10.85
CA TYR A 74 -27.26 0.46 9.62
C TYR A 74 -28.34 -0.20 8.75
N SER A 75 -29.15 -1.08 9.36
CA SER A 75 -30.18 -1.84 8.67
C SER A 75 -31.26 -0.93 8.08
N ASN A 76 -31.74 0.05 8.86
CA ASN A 76 -32.74 1.02 8.39
C ASN A 76 -32.26 1.82 7.17
N ALA A 77 -30.98 2.14 7.10
CA ALA A 77 -30.42 2.86 5.95
C ALA A 77 -30.32 1.99 4.68
N ARG A 78 -30.17 0.66 4.80
CA ARG A 78 -29.79 -0.22 3.68
C ARG A 78 -30.83 -1.28 3.31
N SER A 79 -31.73 -1.69 4.21
CA SER A 79 -32.67 -2.80 3.96
C SER A 79 -33.65 -2.53 2.84
N ALA A 80 -34.21 -1.31 2.76
CA ALA A 80 -35.18 -0.98 1.73
C ALA A 80 -34.63 -1.09 0.30
N ALA A 81 -33.31 -0.91 0.13
CA ALA A 81 -32.62 -1.09 -1.13
C ALA A 81 -32.04 -2.51 -1.32
N GLY A 82 -32.20 -3.40 -0.35
CA GLY A 82 -31.65 -4.77 -0.39
C GLY A 82 -30.13 -4.84 -0.25
N LEU A 83 -29.51 -3.86 0.42
CA LEU A 83 -28.05 -3.79 0.59
C LEU A 83 -27.60 -4.09 2.04
N ALA A 84 -28.52 -4.27 2.97
CA ALA A 84 -28.19 -4.65 4.34
C ALA A 84 -27.76 -6.12 4.43
N LEU A 85 -26.66 -6.37 5.15
CA LEU A 85 -26.25 -7.70 5.55
C LEU A 85 -27.11 -8.19 6.72
N ALA A 86 -27.44 -9.47 6.76
CA ALA A 86 -28.20 -10.08 7.84
C ALA A 86 -27.40 -10.08 9.16
N ALA A 87 -28.12 -10.03 10.29
CA ALA A 87 -27.52 -10.09 11.61
C ALA A 87 -26.75 -11.40 11.84
N PRO A 88 -25.83 -11.44 12.81
CA PRO A 88 -25.15 -12.67 13.18
C PRO A 88 -26.13 -13.79 13.55
N GLY A 89 -25.82 -15.03 13.16
CA GLY A 89 -26.66 -16.20 13.37
C GLY A 89 -27.77 -16.41 12.34
N GLN A 90 -28.00 -15.48 11.44
CA GLN A 90 -28.87 -15.65 10.29
C GLN A 90 -28.09 -16.24 9.09
N ALA A 91 -28.82 -16.85 8.16
CA ALA A 91 -28.23 -17.37 6.93
C ALA A 91 -27.54 -16.23 6.14
N GLY A 92 -26.24 -16.40 5.79
CA GLY A 92 -25.45 -15.36 5.14
C GLY A 92 -25.22 -14.12 6.00
N GLY A 93 -25.36 -14.24 7.33
CA GLY A 93 -25.23 -13.14 8.27
C GLY A 93 -23.77 -12.80 8.60
N LEU A 94 -23.61 -11.64 9.20
CA LEU A 94 -22.35 -11.10 9.68
C LEU A 94 -21.61 -12.08 10.59
N LEU A 95 -20.30 -12.13 10.47
CA LEU A 95 -19.40 -12.92 11.31
C LEU A 95 -19.04 -12.12 12.57
N PRO A 96 -19.52 -12.52 13.77
CA PRO A 96 -19.31 -11.70 14.97
C PRO A 96 -17.85 -11.65 15.39
N VAL A 97 -17.41 -10.45 15.77
CA VAL A 97 -16.10 -10.16 16.36
C VAL A 97 -16.28 -9.24 17.57
N ASN A 98 -15.48 -9.46 18.60
CA ASN A 98 -15.52 -8.70 19.84
C ASN A 98 -14.14 -8.09 20.11
N PRO A 99 -13.93 -6.81 19.76
CA PRO A 99 -12.66 -6.12 20.02
C PRO A 99 -12.34 -6.12 21.53
N ILE A 100 -11.04 -6.20 21.86
CA ILE A 100 -10.57 -6.14 23.26
C ILE A 100 -10.97 -4.83 23.93
N SER A 101 -10.94 -3.73 23.17
CA SER A 101 -11.40 -2.40 23.63
C SER A 101 -12.90 -2.28 23.87
N GLY A 102 -13.67 -3.31 23.50
CA GLY A 102 -15.11 -3.38 23.68
C GLY A 102 -15.91 -3.09 22.41
N GLY A 103 -17.24 -3.24 22.54
CA GLY A 103 -18.17 -3.16 21.41
C GLY A 103 -18.40 -4.53 20.76
N ALA A 104 -19.51 -4.62 20.04
CA ALA A 104 -19.86 -5.81 19.26
C ALA A 104 -19.97 -5.43 17.79
N TYR A 105 -19.25 -6.16 16.95
CA TYR A 105 -19.19 -5.92 15.51
C TYR A 105 -19.30 -7.24 14.75
N GLY A 106 -19.57 -7.15 13.46
CA GLY A 106 -19.53 -8.28 12.56
C GLY A 106 -18.72 -7.96 11.30
N LEU A 107 -17.89 -8.87 10.89
CA LEU A 107 -17.25 -8.82 9.58
C LEU A 107 -18.21 -9.34 8.52
N HIS A 108 -18.02 -8.90 7.29
CA HIS A 108 -18.74 -9.40 6.14
C HIS A 108 -18.69 -10.95 6.09
N PRO A 109 -19.79 -11.66 5.76
CA PRO A 109 -19.82 -13.14 5.76
C PRO A 109 -18.81 -13.80 4.80
N ALA A 110 -18.32 -13.06 3.81
CA ALA A 110 -17.27 -13.50 2.88
C ALA A 110 -15.85 -13.50 3.47
N MET A 111 -15.66 -13.21 4.75
CA MET A 111 -14.33 -12.99 5.35
C MET A 111 -14.04 -13.95 6.54
N PRO A 112 -14.34 -15.26 6.45
CA PRO A 112 -14.13 -16.18 7.57
C PRO A 112 -12.66 -16.33 7.96
N GLU A 113 -11.72 -16.22 6.99
CA GLU A 113 -10.29 -16.35 7.27
C GLU A 113 -9.76 -15.12 8.03
N LEU A 114 -10.21 -13.89 7.67
CA LEU A 114 -9.86 -12.68 8.43
C LEU A 114 -10.50 -12.66 9.82
N LYS A 115 -11.72 -13.22 9.97
CA LYS A 115 -12.29 -13.42 11.29
C LYS A 115 -11.41 -14.33 12.14
N ALA A 116 -10.96 -15.46 11.60
CA ALA A 116 -10.07 -16.36 12.31
C ALA A 116 -8.75 -15.69 12.74
N LEU A 117 -8.16 -14.87 11.87
CA LEU A 117 -6.97 -14.07 12.19
C LEU A 117 -7.26 -13.03 13.29
N PHE A 118 -8.44 -12.40 13.28
CA PHE A 118 -8.86 -11.46 14.32
C PHE A 118 -9.01 -12.15 15.67
N ASP A 119 -9.72 -13.27 15.70
CA ASP A 119 -9.95 -14.05 16.93
C ASP A 119 -8.62 -14.56 17.53
N ASN A 120 -7.66 -14.90 16.67
CA ASN A 120 -6.31 -15.32 17.06
C ASN A 120 -5.35 -14.15 17.35
N ARG A 121 -5.83 -12.90 17.38
CA ARG A 121 -5.04 -11.69 17.66
C ARG A 121 -3.90 -11.44 16.66
N GLN A 122 -4.10 -11.80 15.42
CA GLN A 122 -3.14 -11.62 14.32
C GLN A 122 -3.59 -10.56 13.30
N LEU A 123 -4.82 -10.06 13.50
CA LEU A 123 -5.45 -9.01 12.69
C LEU A 123 -5.98 -7.91 13.61
N ALA A 124 -5.69 -6.66 13.30
CA ALA A 124 -6.29 -5.47 13.88
C ALA A 124 -7.07 -4.69 12.82
N VAL A 125 -7.97 -3.82 13.27
CA VAL A 125 -8.71 -2.89 12.41
C VAL A 125 -8.42 -1.46 12.81
N VAL A 126 -8.06 -0.60 11.85
CA VAL A 126 -8.10 0.86 12.05
C VAL A 126 -9.40 1.38 11.47
N THR A 127 -10.21 1.99 12.34
CA THR A 127 -11.56 2.42 11.98
C THR A 127 -11.60 3.86 11.52
N ASN A 128 -12.50 4.14 10.57
CA ASN A 128 -12.79 5.48 10.04
C ASN A 128 -11.53 6.28 9.72
N VAL A 129 -10.62 5.66 8.96
CA VAL A 129 -9.37 6.24 8.47
C VAL A 129 -9.58 6.85 7.09
N GLY A 130 -8.98 8.00 6.83
CA GLY A 130 -9.03 8.65 5.53
C GLY A 130 -8.08 9.84 5.41
N PRO A 131 -7.94 10.41 4.21
CA PRO A 131 -7.13 11.60 4.00
C PRO A 131 -7.67 12.77 4.83
N LEU A 132 -6.80 13.42 5.59
CA LEU A 132 -7.08 14.62 6.39
C LEU A 132 -5.90 15.57 6.29
N VAL A 133 -6.17 16.86 6.23
CA VAL A 133 -5.15 17.93 6.37
C VAL A 133 -4.95 18.30 7.85
N GLU A 134 -6.04 18.23 8.61
CA GLU A 134 -6.12 18.45 10.05
C GLU A 134 -7.39 17.76 10.59
N PRO A 135 -7.54 17.58 11.91
CA PRO A 135 -8.78 17.03 12.48
C PRO A 135 -9.99 17.89 12.09
N LEU A 136 -11.06 17.24 11.64
CA LEU A 136 -12.29 17.88 11.20
C LEU A 136 -13.50 17.38 11.99
N THR A 137 -14.44 18.28 12.25
CA THR A 137 -15.79 17.97 12.68
C THR A 137 -16.78 18.31 11.57
N ARG A 138 -18.02 17.85 11.69
CA ARG A 138 -19.07 18.21 10.74
C ARG A 138 -19.26 19.72 10.64
N ASP A 139 -19.19 20.43 11.76
CA ASP A 139 -19.37 21.88 11.80
C ASP A 139 -18.23 22.60 11.08
N THR A 140 -16.96 22.27 11.37
CA THR A 140 -15.80 22.86 10.69
C THR A 140 -15.74 22.48 9.22
N TYR A 141 -16.18 21.28 8.87
CA TYR A 141 -16.31 20.87 7.47
C TYR A 141 -17.37 21.71 6.73
N ARG A 142 -18.55 21.91 7.31
CA ARG A 142 -19.67 22.57 6.64
C ARG A 142 -19.54 24.09 6.57
N ASN A 143 -19.07 24.74 7.63
CA ASN A 143 -18.88 26.18 7.66
C ASN A 143 -17.61 26.66 6.96
N GLY A 144 -16.73 25.71 6.53
CA GLY A 144 -15.52 26.00 5.78
C GLY A 144 -14.36 26.51 6.64
N SER A 145 -14.46 26.47 7.99
CA SER A 145 -13.36 26.87 8.87
C SER A 145 -12.25 25.84 8.99
N GLY A 146 -12.55 24.55 8.72
CA GLY A 146 -11.57 23.49 8.72
C GLY A 146 -10.97 23.25 7.32
N LYS A 147 -9.69 22.88 7.28
CA LYS A 147 -8.96 22.59 6.03
C LYS A 147 -9.34 21.21 5.50
N LYS A 148 -10.04 21.20 4.39
CA LYS A 148 -10.46 19.96 3.71
C LYS A 148 -9.34 19.42 2.83
N PRO A 149 -9.28 18.09 2.63
CA PRO A 149 -8.52 17.52 1.54
C PRO A 149 -8.96 18.08 0.18
N PHE A 150 -8.01 18.14 -0.70
CA PHE A 150 -8.20 18.56 -2.07
C PHE A 150 -9.07 17.53 -2.82
N GLN A 151 -10.01 17.97 -3.64
CA GLN A 151 -10.86 17.15 -4.53
C GLN A 151 -11.44 15.87 -3.87
N LEU A 152 -12.13 16.04 -2.73
CA LEU A 152 -12.83 14.92 -2.06
C LEU A 152 -13.80 14.21 -3.02
N PHE A 153 -13.98 12.91 -2.84
CA PHE A 153 -14.85 12.02 -3.60
C PHE A 153 -14.41 11.76 -5.05
N SER A 154 -13.22 12.18 -5.44
CA SER A 154 -12.59 11.84 -6.72
C SER A 154 -11.64 10.65 -6.55
N HIS A 155 -11.77 9.61 -7.38
CA HIS A 155 -10.86 8.45 -7.34
C HIS A 155 -9.40 8.86 -7.52
N SER A 156 -9.08 9.60 -8.59
CA SER A 156 -7.70 9.99 -8.90
C SER A 156 -7.03 10.71 -7.76
N ASP A 157 -7.76 11.65 -7.14
CA ASP A 157 -7.21 12.51 -6.11
C ASP A 157 -7.10 11.79 -4.76
N GLN A 158 -8.14 11.05 -4.35
CA GLN A 158 -8.09 10.33 -3.09
C GLN A 158 -7.15 9.10 -3.15
N VAL A 159 -7.01 8.41 -4.28
CA VAL A 159 -5.97 7.40 -4.50
C VAL A 159 -4.59 8.03 -4.26
N ALA A 160 -4.34 9.20 -4.88
CA ALA A 160 -3.08 9.90 -4.68
C ALA A 160 -2.87 10.29 -3.20
N GLN A 161 -3.89 10.82 -2.53
CA GLN A 161 -3.82 11.20 -1.10
C GLN A 161 -3.54 10.00 -0.18
N TRP A 162 -4.16 8.86 -0.41
CA TRP A 162 -3.89 7.63 0.33
C TRP A 162 -2.46 7.12 0.10
N GLN A 163 -1.97 7.20 -1.13
CA GLN A 163 -0.63 6.74 -1.50
C GLN A 163 0.47 7.72 -1.10
N THR A 164 0.18 9.01 -1.08
CA THR A 164 1.16 10.03 -0.73
C THR A 164 1.11 10.46 0.73
N SER A 165 -0.01 10.28 1.44
CA SER A 165 -0.34 10.92 2.70
C SER A 165 -0.33 12.46 2.64
N VAL A 166 -0.30 13.08 1.45
CA VAL A 166 -0.39 14.53 1.25
C VAL A 166 -1.81 14.86 0.79
N SER A 167 -2.61 15.39 1.71
CA SER A 167 -4.06 15.59 1.48
C SER A 167 -4.43 17.00 1.01
N SER A 168 -3.50 17.97 1.05
CA SER A 168 -3.77 19.37 0.68
C SER A 168 -3.40 19.72 -0.75
N ASP A 169 -2.56 18.90 -1.41
CA ASP A 169 -1.98 19.19 -2.72
C ASP A 169 -1.51 17.92 -3.42
N ALA A 170 -1.12 18.04 -4.69
CA ALA A 170 -0.50 16.96 -5.43
C ALA A 170 0.93 16.68 -4.92
N SER A 171 1.31 15.43 -4.88
CA SER A 171 2.66 14.99 -4.57
C SER A 171 3.15 13.99 -5.62
N GLN A 172 4.44 14.05 -5.96
CA GLN A 172 5.07 13.14 -6.90
C GLN A 172 5.71 11.92 -6.23
N THR A 173 5.67 11.84 -4.88
CA THR A 173 6.25 10.76 -4.10
C THR A 173 5.23 10.16 -3.14
N GLY A 174 5.26 8.85 -2.98
CA GLY A 174 4.43 8.12 -2.04
C GLY A 174 5.08 7.94 -0.68
N TRP A 175 4.28 7.73 0.35
CA TRP A 175 4.81 7.56 1.70
C TRP A 175 5.60 6.25 1.87
N GLY A 176 5.29 5.19 1.11
CA GLY A 176 6.10 3.97 1.08
C GLY A 176 7.50 4.23 0.53
N GLY A 177 7.61 4.95 -0.61
CA GLY A 177 8.88 5.35 -1.20
C GLY A 177 9.68 6.29 -0.31
N ARG A 178 9.06 7.33 0.28
CA ARG A 178 9.74 8.22 1.25
C ARG A 178 10.17 7.49 2.52
N THR A 179 9.39 6.50 2.98
CA THR A 179 9.81 5.62 4.09
C THR A 179 11.05 4.82 3.73
N ALA A 180 11.11 4.28 2.50
CA ALA A 180 12.29 3.57 2.01
C ALA A 180 13.50 4.49 1.89
N ASP A 181 13.35 5.72 1.39
CA ASP A 181 14.43 6.71 1.33
C ASP A 181 15.07 6.94 2.71
N ARG A 182 14.26 7.07 3.77
CA ARG A 182 14.74 7.27 5.15
C ARG A 182 15.31 6.01 5.79
N ALA A 183 14.80 4.85 5.41
CA ALA A 183 15.23 3.55 5.92
C ALA A 183 16.38 2.92 5.09
N ALA A 184 16.89 3.58 4.05
CA ALA A 184 17.87 3.00 3.12
C ALA A 184 19.13 2.49 3.82
N ALA A 185 19.67 3.24 4.79
CA ALA A 185 20.84 2.85 5.58
C ALA A 185 20.65 1.55 6.36
N LEU A 186 19.41 1.19 6.73
CA LEU A 186 19.10 -0.05 7.44
C LEU A 186 19.33 -1.32 6.58
N ASN A 187 19.39 -1.19 5.26
CA ASN A 187 19.74 -2.28 4.34
C ASN A 187 21.27 -2.46 4.14
N GLY A 188 22.09 -1.60 4.75
CA GLY A 188 23.55 -1.69 4.61
C GLY A 188 23.99 -1.65 3.14
N ALA A 189 24.77 -2.65 2.73
CA ALA A 189 25.32 -2.75 1.36
C ALA A 189 24.41 -3.56 0.39
N ALA A 190 23.17 -3.86 0.75
CA ALA A 190 22.28 -4.61 -0.13
C ALA A 190 21.99 -3.82 -1.42
N THR A 191 22.14 -4.49 -2.55
CA THR A 191 21.91 -3.90 -3.88
C THR A 191 20.51 -4.20 -4.44
N PHE A 192 19.80 -5.16 -3.86
CA PHE A 192 18.42 -5.47 -4.28
C PHE A 192 17.48 -4.32 -3.91
N PRO A 193 16.55 -3.94 -4.79
CA PRO A 193 15.62 -2.83 -4.54
C PRO A 193 14.79 -3.05 -3.26
N GLN A 194 14.77 -2.02 -2.41
CA GLN A 194 14.03 -2.04 -1.14
C GLN A 194 12.52 -2.03 -1.34
N VAL A 195 12.04 -1.44 -2.43
CA VAL A 195 10.61 -1.33 -2.76
C VAL A 195 10.32 -2.15 -4.00
N VAL A 196 9.33 -3.04 -3.91
CA VAL A 196 8.89 -3.91 -5.01
C VAL A 196 7.39 -3.77 -5.21
N SER A 197 6.96 -3.53 -6.44
CA SER A 197 5.56 -3.51 -6.83
C SER A 197 5.23 -4.73 -7.69
N ILE A 198 4.21 -5.48 -7.30
CA ILE A 198 3.66 -6.60 -8.08
C ILE A 198 2.46 -6.13 -8.93
N ALA A 199 2.01 -4.92 -8.73
CA ALA A 199 0.84 -4.34 -9.41
C ALA A 199 1.20 -3.18 -10.37
N GLY A 200 2.40 -3.22 -10.96
CA GLY A 200 2.87 -2.19 -11.88
C GLY A 200 3.40 -0.94 -11.18
N THR A 201 3.51 0.17 -11.92
CA THR A 201 4.01 1.43 -11.37
C THR A 201 2.96 2.06 -10.44
N THR A 202 3.39 2.48 -9.26
CA THR A 202 2.51 3.09 -8.25
C THR A 202 3.19 4.28 -7.57
N LEU A 203 2.39 5.30 -7.28
CA LEU A 203 2.85 6.48 -6.57
C LEU A 203 3.31 6.12 -5.14
N PHE A 204 2.58 5.23 -4.46
CA PHE A 204 2.93 4.73 -3.11
C PHE A 204 4.40 4.31 -3.00
N ALA A 205 4.90 3.60 -4.01
CA ALA A 205 6.23 2.99 -4.01
C ALA A 205 7.35 3.94 -4.46
N THR A 206 7.02 5.14 -4.95
CA THR A 206 7.97 6.11 -5.50
C THR A 206 8.49 7.04 -4.42
N GLY A 207 9.79 7.07 -4.17
CA GLY A 207 10.47 8.01 -3.28
C GLY A 207 11.15 9.15 -4.03
N LEU A 208 11.86 10.00 -3.30
CA LEU A 208 12.77 10.99 -3.89
C LEU A 208 13.94 10.29 -4.59
N ASN A 209 14.58 9.36 -3.90
CA ASN A 209 15.70 8.55 -4.38
C ASN A 209 15.28 7.12 -4.75
N THR A 210 14.36 6.55 -3.98
CA THR A 210 13.86 5.19 -4.18
C THR A 210 13.03 5.07 -5.45
N ARG A 211 13.41 4.10 -6.29
CA ARG A 211 12.61 3.66 -7.44
C ARG A 211 12.15 2.23 -7.21
N PRO A 212 10.86 1.94 -7.37
CA PRO A 212 10.35 0.59 -7.16
C PRO A 212 10.81 -0.35 -8.28
N LEU A 213 11.13 -1.58 -7.92
CA LEU A 213 11.22 -2.68 -8.87
C LEU A 213 9.81 -3.17 -9.19
N GLY A 214 9.37 -3.05 -10.44
CA GLY A 214 8.13 -3.66 -10.92
C GLY A 214 8.37 -5.07 -11.43
N ILE A 215 7.65 -6.07 -10.90
CA ILE A 215 7.72 -7.44 -11.39
C ILE A 215 6.31 -8.05 -11.53
N SER A 216 6.21 -9.10 -12.32
CA SER A 216 4.99 -9.89 -12.49
C SER A 216 4.68 -10.71 -11.23
N ASP A 217 3.41 -11.13 -11.10
CA ASP A 217 2.95 -12.03 -10.05
C ASP A 217 3.49 -13.48 -10.21
N SER A 218 3.09 -14.38 -9.32
CA SER A 218 3.64 -15.75 -9.20
C SER A 218 3.38 -16.67 -10.39
N ARG A 219 2.51 -16.26 -11.33
CA ARG A 219 2.34 -16.95 -12.61
C ARG A 219 3.59 -16.86 -13.49
N THR A 220 4.45 -15.90 -13.22
CA THR A 220 5.79 -15.78 -13.77
C THR A 220 6.82 -16.20 -12.73
N ALA A 221 7.61 -17.22 -12.99
CA ALA A 221 8.68 -17.64 -12.10
C ALA A 221 9.67 -16.50 -11.85
N LEU A 222 10.19 -16.35 -10.62
CA LEU A 222 11.14 -15.26 -10.27
C LEU A 222 12.36 -15.25 -11.19
N ALA A 223 12.86 -16.42 -11.61
CA ALA A 223 13.94 -16.52 -12.58
C ALA A 223 13.64 -15.91 -13.96
N SER A 224 12.36 -15.65 -14.27
CA SER A 224 11.89 -15.14 -15.56
C SER A 224 11.32 -13.73 -15.50
N VAL A 225 11.19 -13.10 -14.31
CA VAL A 225 10.59 -11.76 -14.18
C VAL A 225 11.47 -10.64 -14.76
N LEU A 226 12.79 -10.88 -14.81
CA LEU A 226 13.77 -10.01 -15.45
C LEU A 226 14.67 -10.84 -16.39
N PRO A 227 14.26 -11.12 -17.63
CA PRO A 227 14.91 -12.10 -18.50
C PRO A 227 16.24 -11.61 -19.12
N LEU A 228 16.95 -10.69 -18.48
CA LEU A 228 18.22 -10.12 -18.99
C LEU A 228 19.33 -11.14 -19.12
N ASN A 229 19.35 -12.19 -18.29
CA ASN A 229 20.32 -13.28 -18.37
C ASN A 229 19.89 -14.44 -19.27
N ASN A 230 18.59 -14.59 -19.46
CA ASN A 230 17.98 -15.57 -20.33
C ASN A 230 17.65 -14.92 -21.67
N ALA A 231 18.53 -14.02 -22.19
CA ALA A 231 18.42 -13.60 -23.57
C ALA A 231 18.33 -14.89 -24.40
N PRO A 232 17.15 -15.27 -24.88
CA PRO A 232 16.99 -16.58 -25.42
C PRO A 232 17.86 -16.67 -26.64
N THR A 233 18.33 -17.84 -26.90
CA THR A 233 18.44 -18.38 -28.24
C THR A 233 17.12 -18.17 -29.05
N ALA A 234 16.14 -17.46 -28.53
CA ALA A 234 14.94 -16.99 -29.19
C ALA A 234 15.32 -16.13 -30.39
N ALA A 235 14.80 -16.46 -31.52
CA ALA A 235 14.99 -15.84 -32.80
C ALA A 235 16.27 -16.22 -33.57
N GLY A 236 16.73 -17.47 -33.49
CA GLY A 236 17.70 -18.00 -34.47
C GLY A 236 19.16 -17.66 -34.22
N TYR A 237 19.52 -17.10 -33.08
CA TYR A 237 20.92 -16.90 -32.71
C TYR A 237 21.52 -18.13 -32.04
N THR A 238 22.75 -18.49 -32.43
CA THR A 238 23.53 -19.50 -31.73
C THR A 238 24.01 -18.98 -30.37
N THR A 239 24.40 -19.87 -29.46
CA THR A 239 24.98 -19.53 -28.17
C THR A 239 26.22 -18.61 -28.35
N ALA A 240 27.05 -18.86 -29.32
CA ALA A 240 28.22 -18.04 -29.62
C ALA A 240 27.85 -16.60 -30.03
N GLN A 241 26.83 -16.43 -30.86
CA GLN A 241 26.31 -15.12 -31.26
C GLN A 241 25.67 -14.38 -30.10
N THR A 242 24.95 -15.07 -29.24
CA THR A 242 24.34 -14.50 -28.01
C THR A 242 25.45 -14.01 -27.06
N ASN A 243 26.53 -14.79 -26.86
CA ASN A 243 27.65 -14.42 -26.02
C ASN A 243 28.44 -13.23 -26.62
N ALA A 244 28.62 -13.21 -27.94
CA ALA A 244 29.28 -12.09 -28.61
C ALA A 244 28.49 -10.78 -28.49
N ARG A 245 27.16 -10.84 -28.62
CA ARG A 245 26.29 -9.66 -28.40
C ARG A 245 26.32 -9.18 -26.95
N ARG A 246 26.38 -10.11 -25.99
CA ARG A 246 26.53 -9.76 -24.57
C ARG A 246 27.86 -9.10 -24.29
N ALA A 247 28.96 -9.66 -24.81
CA ALA A 247 30.29 -9.04 -24.68
C ALA A 247 30.34 -7.66 -25.30
N ALA A 248 29.75 -7.45 -26.47
CA ALA A 248 29.62 -6.15 -27.10
C ALA A 248 28.80 -5.16 -26.26
N PHE A 249 27.68 -5.59 -25.69
CA PHE A 249 26.88 -4.79 -24.80
C PHE A 249 27.64 -4.38 -23.53
N ASP A 250 28.38 -5.32 -22.91
CA ASP A 250 29.21 -5.05 -21.74
C ASP A 250 30.37 -4.09 -22.09
N SER A 251 30.95 -4.18 -23.30
CA SER A 251 31.97 -3.24 -23.77
C SER A 251 31.39 -1.84 -23.98
N LEU A 252 30.17 -1.73 -24.54
CA LEU A 252 29.51 -0.45 -24.76
C LEU A 252 29.16 0.24 -23.44
N ARG A 253 28.83 -0.50 -22.39
CA ARG A 253 28.54 0.03 -21.04
C ARG A 253 29.76 0.79 -20.44
N ASN A 254 30.96 0.47 -20.85
CA ASN A 254 32.16 1.03 -20.29
C ASN A 254 32.80 2.17 -21.17
N LEU A 255 32.15 2.55 -22.27
CA LEU A 255 32.74 3.46 -23.25
C LEU A 255 32.71 4.94 -22.86
N ASP A 256 31.70 5.40 -22.10
CA ASP A 256 31.62 6.82 -21.72
C ASP A 256 30.94 6.99 -20.33
N LEU A 257 31.76 6.88 -19.30
CA LEU A 257 31.33 7.09 -17.91
C LEU A 257 31.36 8.57 -17.49
N SER A 258 31.82 9.46 -18.38
CA SER A 258 31.95 10.89 -18.06
C SER A 258 30.60 11.64 -18.15
N ALA A 259 29.65 11.14 -18.93
CA ALA A 259 28.34 11.75 -19.06
C ALA A 259 27.38 11.21 -17.96
N THR A 260 26.89 12.09 -17.09
CA THR A 260 26.05 11.75 -15.95
C THR A 260 24.83 10.90 -16.32
N LEU A 261 24.11 11.21 -17.41
CA LEU A 261 22.96 10.44 -17.86
C LEU A 261 23.36 9.04 -18.38
N VAL A 262 24.51 8.92 -19.05
CA VAL A 262 25.03 7.63 -19.52
C VAL A 262 25.39 6.78 -18.31
N LYS A 263 26.11 7.33 -17.34
CA LYS A 263 26.45 6.63 -16.09
C LYS A 263 25.21 6.18 -15.35
N ALA A 264 24.20 7.03 -15.15
CA ALA A 264 22.96 6.67 -14.47
C ALA A 264 22.19 5.54 -15.19
N SER A 265 22.17 5.56 -16.54
CA SER A 265 21.58 4.48 -17.34
C SER A 265 22.34 3.16 -17.17
N LEU A 266 23.66 3.22 -17.11
CA LEU A 266 24.53 2.06 -16.92
C LEU A 266 24.37 1.46 -15.52
N ASP A 267 24.36 2.30 -14.49
CA ASP A 267 24.15 1.89 -13.10
C ASP A 267 22.79 1.19 -12.94
N THR A 268 21.71 1.73 -13.55
CA THR A 268 20.37 1.12 -13.57
C THR A 268 20.38 -0.24 -14.29
N THR A 269 21.09 -0.33 -15.41
CA THR A 269 21.21 -1.57 -16.18
C THR A 269 21.98 -2.64 -15.40
N GLU A 270 23.09 -2.26 -14.77
CA GLU A 270 23.88 -3.16 -13.93
C GLU A 270 23.05 -3.68 -12.74
N GLN A 271 22.33 -2.81 -12.07
CA GLN A 271 21.44 -3.20 -10.98
C GLN A 271 20.34 -4.18 -11.45
N ALA A 272 19.77 -3.95 -12.63
CA ALA A 272 18.79 -4.87 -13.22
C ALA A 272 19.41 -6.25 -13.52
N ILE A 273 20.64 -6.30 -14.04
CA ILE A 273 21.36 -7.56 -14.30
C ILE A 273 21.64 -8.30 -12.99
N GLN A 274 22.19 -7.61 -11.99
CA GLN A 274 22.48 -8.21 -10.68
C GLN A 274 21.21 -8.74 -10.01
N THR A 275 20.11 -7.99 -10.08
CA THR A 275 18.80 -8.42 -9.58
C THR A 275 18.32 -9.67 -10.31
N SER A 276 18.42 -9.73 -11.64
CA SER A 276 18.04 -10.91 -12.44
C SER A 276 18.87 -12.15 -12.06
N VAL A 277 20.19 -11.99 -11.87
CA VAL A 277 21.07 -13.08 -11.43
C VAL A 277 20.66 -13.58 -10.04
N ALA A 278 20.44 -12.68 -9.09
CA ALA A 278 20.05 -13.03 -7.74
C ALA A 278 18.72 -13.79 -7.70
N LEU A 279 17.72 -13.38 -8.49
CA LEU A 279 16.42 -14.04 -8.58
C LEU A 279 16.47 -15.38 -9.31
N SER A 280 17.43 -15.58 -10.23
CA SER A 280 17.56 -16.82 -11.01
C SER A 280 18.22 -17.96 -10.25
N ALA A 281 19.04 -17.66 -9.23
CA ALA A 281 19.94 -18.62 -8.59
C ALA A 281 19.30 -19.42 -7.43
N THR A 282 18.01 -19.18 -7.10
CA THR A 282 17.47 -19.62 -5.80
C THR A 282 16.12 -20.33 -5.90
N ASN A 283 15.92 -21.33 -5.00
CA ASN A 283 14.63 -21.97 -4.84
C ASN A 283 13.70 -21.13 -3.98
N SER A 284 12.64 -20.58 -4.58
CA SER A 284 11.60 -19.77 -3.95
C SER A 284 10.28 -20.50 -3.70
N THR A 285 10.22 -21.82 -3.91
CA THR A 285 9.00 -22.63 -3.74
C THR A 285 8.52 -22.59 -2.28
N LEU A 286 7.23 -22.37 -2.08
CA LEU A 286 6.55 -22.40 -0.78
C LEU A 286 5.75 -23.69 -0.65
N VAL A 287 5.52 -24.14 0.58
CA VAL A 287 4.59 -25.24 0.90
C VAL A 287 3.17 -24.69 1.03
N THR A 288 3.03 -23.48 1.53
CA THR A 288 1.73 -22.79 1.66
C THR A 288 1.07 -22.61 0.28
N GLU A 289 -0.16 -23.08 0.15
CA GLU A 289 -0.97 -22.91 -1.04
C GLU A 289 -1.70 -21.55 -1.02
N PHE A 290 -1.63 -20.84 -2.13
CA PHE A 290 -2.32 -19.57 -2.32
C PHE A 290 -3.57 -19.74 -3.20
N PRO A 291 -4.64 -18.96 -2.97
CA PRO A 291 -5.81 -19.03 -3.83
C PRO A 291 -5.48 -18.59 -5.26
N ASN A 292 -6.09 -19.28 -6.24
CA ASN A 292 -5.94 -18.99 -7.67
C ASN A 292 -6.69 -17.70 -8.05
N THR A 293 -6.30 -16.59 -7.48
CA THR A 293 -6.90 -15.26 -7.66
C THR A 293 -5.82 -14.23 -7.93
N THR A 294 -6.19 -13.07 -8.47
CA THR A 294 -5.24 -11.99 -8.77
C THR A 294 -4.43 -11.60 -7.53
N LEU A 295 -5.09 -11.42 -6.38
CA LEU A 295 -4.40 -11.05 -5.15
C LEU A 295 -3.59 -12.22 -4.57
N GLY A 296 -4.09 -13.45 -4.70
CA GLY A 296 -3.37 -14.66 -4.30
C GLY A 296 -2.02 -14.79 -5.00
N TYR A 297 -2.01 -14.66 -6.32
CA TYR A 297 -0.77 -14.69 -7.11
C TYR A 297 0.21 -13.56 -6.76
N GLN A 298 -0.31 -12.36 -6.47
CA GLN A 298 0.55 -11.24 -6.08
C GLN A 298 1.21 -11.49 -4.70
N LEU A 299 0.43 -11.91 -3.70
CA LEU A 299 0.94 -12.17 -2.35
C LEU A 299 1.86 -13.40 -2.31
N GLU A 300 1.61 -14.41 -3.15
CA GLU A 300 2.53 -15.52 -3.32
C GLU A 300 3.89 -15.06 -3.84
N GLN A 301 3.92 -14.16 -4.84
CA GLN A 301 5.18 -13.62 -5.35
C GLN A 301 5.92 -12.80 -4.29
N VAL A 302 5.19 -12.02 -3.48
CA VAL A 302 5.78 -11.31 -2.33
C VAL A 302 6.40 -12.30 -1.34
N ALA A 303 5.67 -13.38 -0.97
CA ALA A 303 6.19 -14.40 -0.05
C ALA A 303 7.44 -15.11 -0.59
N ARG A 304 7.48 -15.39 -1.90
CA ARG A 304 8.67 -15.95 -2.58
C ARG A 304 9.88 -14.99 -2.49
N LEU A 305 9.68 -13.69 -2.68
CA LEU A 305 10.75 -12.69 -2.52
C LEU A 305 11.23 -12.61 -1.08
N ILE A 306 10.32 -12.59 -0.12
CA ILE A 306 10.66 -12.57 1.30
C ILE A 306 11.44 -13.83 1.71
N LYS A 307 11.12 -14.99 1.15
CA LYS A 307 11.91 -16.22 1.34
C LYS A 307 13.38 -16.04 0.95
N LEU A 308 13.64 -15.23 -0.07
CA LEU A 308 14.99 -14.96 -0.57
C LEU A 308 15.72 -13.81 0.15
N ARG A 309 15.12 -13.17 1.16
CA ARG A 309 15.66 -11.98 1.85
C ARG A 309 17.13 -12.07 2.25
N ASP A 310 17.54 -13.24 2.78
CA ASP A 310 18.93 -13.45 3.24
C ASP A 310 19.89 -13.55 2.06
N THR A 311 19.50 -14.24 0.99
CA THR A 311 20.27 -14.31 -0.27
C THR A 311 20.39 -12.95 -0.95
N LEU A 312 19.31 -12.13 -0.89
CA LEU A 312 19.27 -10.78 -1.43
C LEU A 312 19.97 -9.76 -0.52
N GLY A 313 20.34 -10.16 0.69
CA GLY A 313 21.01 -9.33 1.69
C GLY A 313 20.16 -8.20 2.26
N VAL A 314 18.83 -8.23 2.04
CA VAL A 314 17.93 -7.14 2.44
C VAL A 314 17.44 -7.31 3.87
N LYS A 315 17.31 -6.20 4.59
CA LYS A 315 16.80 -6.13 5.95
C LYS A 315 15.48 -5.34 6.06
N ARG A 316 15.19 -4.50 5.08
CA ARG A 316 13.99 -3.67 5.02
C ARG A 316 13.41 -3.74 3.63
N GLN A 317 12.15 -4.16 3.51
CA GLN A 317 11.44 -4.24 2.23
C GLN A 317 10.03 -3.68 2.33
N ILE A 318 9.56 -3.04 1.26
CA ILE A 318 8.19 -2.55 1.11
C ILE A 318 7.63 -3.13 -0.18
N PHE A 319 6.45 -3.73 -0.09
CA PHE A 319 5.76 -4.35 -1.22
C PHE A 319 4.43 -3.66 -1.49
N PHE A 320 4.05 -3.61 -2.77
CA PHE A 320 2.75 -3.10 -3.20
C PHE A 320 2.03 -4.13 -4.05
N CYS A 321 0.81 -4.46 -3.62
CA CYS A 321 -0.16 -5.30 -4.32
C CYS A 321 -1.46 -4.52 -4.50
N SER A 322 -2.26 -4.85 -5.51
CA SER A 322 -3.53 -4.18 -5.75
C SER A 322 -4.59 -5.15 -6.27
N LEU A 323 -5.81 -4.99 -5.77
CA LEU A 323 -7.01 -5.66 -6.27
C LEU A 323 -8.04 -4.60 -6.64
N GLY A 324 -8.40 -4.50 -7.92
CA GLY A 324 -9.43 -3.59 -8.43
C GLY A 324 -10.83 -4.16 -8.36
N GLY A 325 -11.83 -3.32 -8.69
CA GLY A 325 -13.23 -3.72 -8.83
C GLY A 325 -14.12 -3.28 -7.67
N PHE A 326 -13.59 -2.57 -6.67
CA PHE A 326 -14.37 -2.09 -5.52
C PHE A 326 -15.28 -0.88 -5.83
N ASP A 327 -15.27 -0.37 -7.05
CA ASP A 327 -16.16 0.73 -7.48
C ASP A 327 -17.59 0.21 -7.75
N THR A 328 -18.26 -0.21 -6.70
CA THR A 328 -19.55 -0.91 -6.75
C THR A 328 -20.75 0.05 -6.72
N HIS A 329 -20.85 0.95 -7.69
CA HIS A 329 -22.01 1.82 -7.87
C HIS A 329 -23.29 1.03 -8.19
N SER A 330 -23.15 -0.17 -8.75
CA SER A 330 -24.26 -1.05 -9.10
C SER A 330 -23.87 -2.52 -8.90
N GLY A 331 -24.85 -3.38 -8.64
CA GLY A 331 -24.63 -4.82 -8.46
C GLY A 331 -23.71 -5.18 -7.31
N GLN A 332 -23.60 -4.32 -6.30
CA GLN A 332 -22.71 -4.52 -5.16
C GLN A 332 -22.97 -5.84 -4.43
N GLY A 333 -24.26 -6.13 -4.21
CA GLY A 333 -24.72 -7.31 -3.48
C GLY A 333 -24.57 -7.19 -1.97
N THR A 334 -24.94 -8.28 -1.29
CA THR A 334 -24.84 -8.42 0.19
C THR A 334 -23.86 -9.54 0.52
N ALA A 335 -24.34 -10.66 1.10
CA ALA A 335 -23.53 -11.86 1.38
C ALA A 335 -22.93 -12.49 0.08
N THR A 336 -23.52 -12.20 -1.05
CA THR A 336 -23.04 -12.55 -2.40
C THR A 336 -23.08 -11.33 -3.31
N GLY A 337 -22.36 -11.35 -4.44
CA GLY A 337 -22.29 -10.25 -5.39
C GLY A 337 -20.87 -9.72 -5.56
N ALA A 338 -20.74 -8.56 -6.20
CA ALA A 338 -19.44 -8.03 -6.59
C ALA A 338 -18.51 -7.80 -5.38
N GLN A 339 -18.99 -7.11 -4.33
CA GLN A 339 -18.19 -6.85 -3.14
C GLN A 339 -17.81 -8.14 -2.42
N ALA A 340 -18.76 -9.06 -2.23
CA ALA A 340 -18.49 -10.35 -1.58
C ALA A 340 -17.38 -11.12 -2.27
N ASN A 341 -17.42 -11.21 -3.62
CA ASN A 341 -16.40 -11.91 -4.41
C ASN A 341 -15.00 -11.29 -4.28
N LEU A 342 -14.91 -9.97 -4.10
CA LEU A 342 -13.64 -9.29 -3.86
C LEU A 342 -13.15 -9.52 -2.42
N LEU A 343 -14.05 -9.45 -1.44
CA LEU A 343 -13.70 -9.70 -0.04
C LEU A 343 -13.28 -11.14 0.22
N ILE A 344 -13.84 -12.14 -0.49
CA ILE A 344 -13.35 -13.53 -0.49
C ILE A 344 -11.88 -13.57 -0.91
N GLN A 345 -11.53 -12.91 -2.02
CA GLN A 345 -10.15 -12.89 -2.49
C GLN A 345 -9.21 -12.23 -1.46
N VAL A 346 -9.62 -11.11 -0.86
CA VAL A 346 -8.84 -10.44 0.18
C VAL A 346 -8.65 -11.36 1.39
N SER A 347 -9.74 -11.97 1.89
CA SER A 347 -9.73 -12.83 3.07
C SER A 347 -8.82 -14.05 2.90
N GLN A 348 -9.02 -14.79 1.82
CA GLN A 348 -8.24 -15.99 1.53
C GLN A 348 -6.77 -15.68 1.24
N ALA A 349 -6.50 -14.65 0.44
CA ALA A 349 -5.12 -14.31 0.06
C ALA A 349 -4.32 -13.76 1.24
N MET A 350 -4.92 -12.92 2.10
CA MET A 350 -4.27 -12.44 3.32
C MET A 350 -3.98 -13.59 4.29
N LYS A 351 -4.92 -14.52 4.47
CA LYS A 351 -4.70 -15.69 5.33
C LYS A 351 -3.55 -16.56 4.82
N ALA A 352 -3.55 -16.91 3.52
CA ALA A 352 -2.47 -17.68 2.91
C ALA A 352 -1.13 -16.96 3.05
N PHE A 353 -1.10 -15.63 2.88
CA PHE A 353 0.11 -14.85 3.09
C PHE A 353 0.60 -14.90 4.55
N TYR A 354 -0.31 -14.80 5.52
CA TYR A 354 0.06 -14.98 6.93
C TYR A 354 0.67 -16.37 7.16
N ASP A 355 0.04 -17.43 6.65
CA ASP A 355 0.53 -18.80 6.80
C ASP A 355 1.92 -18.99 6.16
N ALA A 356 2.17 -18.36 5.01
CA ALA A 356 3.50 -18.36 4.39
C ALA A 356 4.53 -17.64 5.28
N THR A 357 4.17 -16.56 5.97
CA THR A 357 5.10 -15.92 6.93
C THR A 357 5.40 -16.81 8.14
N VAL A 358 4.43 -17.63 8.58
CA VAL A 358 4.63 -18.65 9.64
C VAL A 358 5.53 -19.78 9.12
N GLU A 359 5.28 -20.31 7.91
CA GLU A 359 6.17 -21.28 7.24
C GLU A 359 7.62 -20.80 7.22
N LEU A 360 7.83 -19.51 6.95
CA LEU A 360 9.16 -18.90 6.88
C LEU A 360 9.71 -18.48 8.26
N ASN A 361 8.96 -18.70 9.33
CA ASN A 361 9.30 -18.32 10.72
C ASN A 361 9.62 -16.80 10.86
N ILE A 362 8.86 -15.94 10.20
CA ILE A 362 9.05 -14.47 10.17
C ILE A 362 7.75 -13.70 10.37
N GLN A 363 6.71 -14.32 10.87
CA GLN A 363 5.39 -13.68 11.06
C GLN A 363 5.45 -12.41 11.93
N ASN A 364 6.43 -12.30 12.82
CA ASN A 364 6.64 -11.11 13.65
C ASN A 364 7.43 -10.00 12.94
N ASN A 365 7.95 -10.27 11.76
CA ASN A 365 8.80 -9.38 10.98
C ASN A 365 8.12 -8.87 9.70
N VAL A 366 6.91 -9.37 9.42
CA VAL A 366 6.14 -9.00 8.23
C VAL A 366 4.78 -8.49 8.64
N THR A 367 4.42 -7.30 8.16
CA THR A 367 3.11 -6.69 8.39
C THR A 367 2.45 -6.38 7.06
N ALA A 368 1.29 -6.98 6.80
CA ALA A 368 0.43 -6.63 5.68
C ALA A 368 -0.68 -5.68 6.15
N PHE A 369 -1.05 -4.71 5.31
CA PHE A 369 -2.07 -3.73 5.62
C PHE A 369 -2.86 -3.34 4.37
N THR A 370 -4.11 -2.92 4.55
CA THR A 370 -4.98 -2.54 3.44
C THR A 370 -5.17 -1.04 3.34
N LEU A 371 -5.20 -0.52 2.12
CA LEU A 371 -5.61 0.83 1.75
C LEU A 371 -6.74 0.75 0.73
N SER A 372 -7.45 1.85 0.51
CA SER A 372 -8.46 1.98 -0.55
C SER A 372 -8.55 3.43 -0.99
N ASP A 373 -9.28 3.72 -2.06
CA ASP A 373 -9.49 5.09 -2.56
C ASP A 373 -10.21 5.93 -1.50
N PHE A 374 -11.30 5.38 -0.95
CA PHE A 374 -12.18 5.95 0.07
C PHE A 374 -13.13 4.86 0.60
N GLY A 375 -13.98 5.21 1.57
CA GLY A 375 -15.17 4.44 1.92
C GLY A 375 -16.34 4.77 0.98
N ARG A 376 -17.45 4.06 1.16
CA ARG A 376 -18.69 4.30 0.39
C ARG A 376 -19.76 4.95 1.26
N THR A 377 -20.78 5.54 0.61
CA THR A 377 -21.94 6.08 1.34
C THR A 377 -22.68 4.97 2.10
N LEU A 378 -23.14 5.27 3.32
CA LEU A 378 -24.04 4.34 4.03
C LEU A 378 -25.36 4.23 3.29
N GLN A 379 -25.90 5.35 2.80
CA GLN A 379 -27.11 5.36 1.99
C GLN A 379 -26.83 4.70 0.63
N PRO A 380 -27.62 3.69 0.24
CA PRO A 380 -27.49 3.07 -1.08
C PRO A 380 -27.77 4.05 -2.23
N ALA A 381 -27.23 3.71 -3.40
CA ALA A 381 -27.52 4.37 -4.68
C ALA A 381 -28.09 3.36 -5.67
N GLY A 382 -28.90 3.85 -6.61
CA GLY A 382 -29.57 2.98 -7.58
C GLY A 382 -30.84 2.33 -7.08
N SER A 383 -31.40 1.41 -7.87
CA SER A 383 -32.62 0.66 -7.55
C SER A 383 -32.63 -0.72 -8.21
N GLY A 384 -33.43 -1.65 -7.65
CA GLY A 384 -33.54 -3.03 -8.15
C GLY A 384 -32.21 -3.75 -8.18
N GLY A 385 -31.91 -4.50 -9.22
CA GLY A 385 -30.63 -5.22 -9.39
C GLY A 385 -29.40 -4.34 -9.63
N ALA A 386 -29.60 -3.02 -9.80
CA ALA A 386 -28.52 -2.04 -10.01
C ALA A 386 -28.19 -1.26 -8.73
N VAL A 387 -28.46 -1.82 -7.56
CA VAL A 387 -28.14 -1.17 -6.27
C VAL A 387 -26.66 -1.31 -5.94
N GLY A 388 -26.07 -0.24 -5.47
CA GLY A 388 -24.73 -0.15 -4.92
C GLY A 388 -24.60 1.05 -3.99
N SER A 389 -23.42 1.64 -3.92
CA SER A 389 -23.14 2.80 -3.07
C SER A 389 -22.24 3.79 -3.81
N ASP A 390 -22.37 5.07 -3.45
CA ASP A 390 -21.57 6.14 -4.05
C ASP A 390 -20.27 6.38 -3.27
N HIS A 391 -19.44 7.30 -3.80
CA HIS A 391 -18.19 7.70 -3.18
C HIS A 391 -18.42 8.30 -1.79
N GLY A 392 -17.70 7.79 -0.82
CA GLY A 392 -17.62 8.29 0.54
C GLY A 392 -16.24 8.84 0.86
N TRP A 393 -15.84 8.81 2.14
CA TRP A 393 -14.56 9.36 2.58
C TRP A 393 -13.84 8.40 3.54
N GLY A 394 -14.16 8.45 4.85
CA GLY A 394 -13.57 7.54 5.83
C GLY A 394 -13.89 6.06 5.55
N ASN A 395 -12.92 5.20 5.78
CA ASN A 395 -13.01 3.76 5.57
C ASN A 395 -12.41 2.99 6.75
N HIS A 396 -12.35 1.67 6.66
CA HIS A 396 -11.68 0.81 7.63
C HIS A 396 -10.48 0.13 6.96
N GLY A 397 -9.35 0.06 7.68
CA GLY A 397 -8.14 -0.64 7.24
C GLY A 397 -7.88 -1.87 8.08
N PHE A 398 -7.43 -2.96 7.46
CA PHE A 398 -6.94 -4.16 8.14
C PHE A 398 -5.43 -4.13 8.26
N ILE A 399 -4.91 -4.57 9.41
CA ILE A 399 -3.47 -4.75 9.65
C ILE A 399 -3.25 -6.15 10.16
N MET A 400 -2.37 -6.92 9.52
CA MET A 400 -2.12 -8.34 9.79
C MET A 400 -0.64 -8.60 9.98
N GLY A 401 -0.30 -9.36 10.98
CA GLY A 401 1.08 -9.80 11.27
C GLY A 401 1.25 -10.26 12.71
N GLY A 402 2.34 -10.97 13.00
CA GLY A 402 2.61 -11.46 14.37
C GLY A 402 3.03 -10.35 15.33
N ALA A 403 3.53 -9.21 14.83
CA ALA A 403 3.83 -8.02 15.64
C ALA A 403 2.62 -7.07 15.79
N VAL A 404 1.47 -7.42 15.21
CA VAL A 404 0.24 -6.63 15.35
C VAL A 404 -0.41 -6.93 16.69
N ARG A 405 -0.83 -5.92 17.42
CA ARG A 405 -1.70 -6.05 18.58
C ARG A 405 -3.13 -6.28 18.09
N GLY A 406 -3.37 -7.48 17.59
CA GLY A 406 -4.61 -7.86 16.95
C GLY A 406 -5.73 -8.21 17.92
N GLY A 407 -6.91 -8.52 17.36
CA GLY A 407 -8.14 -8.75 18.12
C GLY A 407 -8.74 -7.46 18.66
N ASP A 408 -8.36 -6.31 18.09
CA ASP A 408 -8.82 -5.01 18.57
C ASP A 408 -9.06 -4.02 17.44
N PHE A 409 -9.80 -2.95 17.76
CA PHE A 409 -10.10 -1.82 16.88
C PHE A 409 -9.36 -0.58 17.37
N TYR A 410 -8.76 0.15 16.45
CA TYR A 410 -8.02 1.38 16.70
C TYR A 410 -8.69 2.55 15.98
N GLY A 411 -8.69 3.71 16.61
CA GLY A 411 -9.46 4.86 16.15
C GLY A 411 -10.91 4.82 16.68
N ARG A 412 -11.76 5.70 16.17
CA ARG A 412 -13.17 5.81 16.57
C ARG A 412 -14.08 5.37 15.41
N PHE A 413 -14.89 4.37 15.65
CA PHE A 413 -15.91 3.92 14.69
C PHE A 413 -16.94 5.06 14.47
N PRO A 414 -17.37 5.36 13.23
CA PRO A 414 -18.29 6.45 12.97
C PRO A 414 -19.69 6.15 13.56
N THR A 415 -20.38 7.21 13.97
CA THR A 415 -21.81 7.15 14.26
C THR A 415 -22.58 6.96 12.97
N LEU A 416 -23.37 5.89 12.84
CA LEU A 416 -24.07 5.56 11.58
C LEU A 416 -25.36 6.36 11.35
N ALA A 417 -25.51 7.50 12.02
CA ALA A 417 -26.64 8.40 11.87
C ALA A 417 -26.47 9.28 10.63
N LEU A 418 -27.36 9.14 9.65
CA LEU A 418 -27.42 10.01 8.47
C LEU A 418 -27.69 11.45 8.89
N GLY A 419 -26.87 12.39 8.43
CA GLY A 419 -26.90 13.79 8.88
C GLY A 419 -26.37 13.99 10.31
N GLY A 420 -25.84 12.96 10.94
CA GLY A 420 -25.25 12.99 12.29
C GLY A 420 -23.86 13.64 12.33
N PRO A 421 -23.19 13.59 13.50
CA PRO A 421 -21.95 14.33 13.75
C PRO A 421 -20.78 13.92 12.88
N ASP A 422 -20.77 12.70 12.37
CA ASP A 422 -19.68 12.17 11.54
C ASP A 422 -20.00 12.21 10.03
N ASP A 423 -21.21 12.64 9.62
CA ASP A 423 -21.65 12.69 8.23
C ASP A 423 -21.37 14.07 7.61
N THR A 424 -20.74 14.14 6.46
CA THR A 424 -20.53 15.43 5.74
C THR A 424 -21.83 16.08 5.31
N ASP A 425 -22.83 15.26 4.99
CA ASP A 425 -24.14 15.68 4.45
C ASP A 425 -25.31 14.90 5.11
N THR A 426 -25.96 14.04 4.39
CA THR A 426 -27.06 13.16 4.85
C THR A 426 -27.00 11.79 4.20
N ARG A 427 -25.85 11.44 3.60
CA ARG A 427 -25.69 10.20 2.83
C ARG A 427 -24.79 9.17 3.52
N GLY A 428 -24.22 9.51 4.67
CA GLY A 428 -23.26 8.66 5.36
C GLY A 428 -21.89 8.64 4.68
N ARG A 429 -21.39 9.82 4.34
CA ARG A 429 -19.99 10.08 3.96
C ARG A 429 -19.22 10.44 5.21
N TRP A 430 -18.59 9.46 5.82
CA TRP A 430 -18.01 9.64 7.15
C TRP A 430 -16.77 10.51 7.11
N ILE A 431 -16.77 11.59 7.88
CA ILE A 431 -15.58 12.40 8.16
C ILE A 431 -14.60 11.50 8.93
N PRO A 432 -13.37 11.30 8.45
CA PRO A 432 -12.42 10.44 9.14
C PRO A 432 -12.10 10.93 10.55
N SER A 433 -12.05 10.02 11.50
CA SER A 433 -11.56 10.28 12.86
C SER A 433 -10.08 9.97 13.00
N THR A 434 -9.51 9.25 12.04
CA THR A 434 -8.11 8.85 11.97
C THR A 434 -7.54 9.27 10.62
N SER A 435 -6.39 9.93 10.59
CA SER A 435 -5.74 10.30 9.33
C SER A 435 -4.94 9.14 8.73
N VAL A 436 -4.81 9.16 7.40
CA VAL A 436 -3.86 8.27 6.70
C VAL A 436 -2.45 8.42 7.24
N GLU A 437 -2.05 9.65 7.64
CA GLU A 437 -0.72 9.88 8.22
C GLU A 437 -0.53 9.16 9.55
N GLN A 438 -1.51 9.18 10.46
CA GLN A 438 -1.42 8.46 11.74
C GLN A 438 -1.33 6.94 11.53
N TYR A 439 -2.12 6.42 10.59
CA TYR A 439 -2.10 5.02 10.20
C TYR A 439 -0.73 4.62 9.65
N ALA A 440 -0.24 5.37 8.66
CA ALA A 440 1.03 5.10 7.99
C ALA A 440 2.25 5.37 8.90
N ALA A 441 2.23 6.40 9.74
CA ALA A 441 3.31 6.72 10.68
C ALA A 441 3.51 5.61 11.72
N THR A 442 2.41 4.97 12.18
CA THR A 442 2.50 3.82 13.08
C THR A 442 3.24 2.65 12.41
N LEU A 443 2.91 2.34 11.14
CA LEU A 443 3.58 1.32 10.35
C LEU A 443 5.05 1.67 10.08
N ALA A 444 5.33 2.93 9.70
CA ALA A 444 6.68 3.40 9.41
C ALA A 444 7.59 3.40 10.66
N SER A 445 7.04 3.75 11.82
CA SER A 445 7.76 3.67 13.10
C SER A 445 8.14 2.22 13.44
N TRP A 446 7.20 1.27 13.29
CA TRP A 446 7.50 -0.15 13.47
C TRP A 446 8.54 -0.65 12.46
N TYR A 447 8.48 -0.20 11.21
CA TYR A 447 9.42 -0.55 10.15
C TYR A 447 10.86 -0.12 10.46
N GLY A 448 11.03 0.93 11.25
CA GLY A 448 12.33 1.39 11.75
C GLY A 448 12.63 2.87 11.55
N LEU A 449 11.64 3.67 11.17
CA LEU A 449 11.86 5.13 11.12
C LEU A 449 11.99 5.71 12.53
N SER A 450 12.94 6.62 12.66
CA SER A 450 13.11 7.40 13.90
C SER A 450 11.96 8.40 14.09
N ALA A 451 11.74 8.84 15.31
CA ALA A 451 10.76 9.88 15.62
C ALA A 451 11.02 11.19 14.86
N SER A 452 12.29 11.49 14.57
CA SER A 452 12.70 12.67 13.78
C SER A 452 12.42 12.53 12.28
N ASP A 453 12.39 11.29 11.76
CA ASP A 453 12.09 11.06 10.35
C ASP A 453 10.58 11.05 10.03
N ILE A 454 9.75 10.74 11.03
CA ILE A 454 8.30 10.67 10.85
C ILE A 454 7.71 11.96 10.24
N PRO A 455 8.00 13.17 10.74
CA PRO A 455 7.47 14.40 10.12
C PRO A 455 8.02 14.69 8.72
N LEU A 456 9.18 14.13 8.36
CA LEU A 456 9.76 14.30 7.03
C LEU A 456 9.06 13.40 5.98
N VAL A 457 8.48 12.29 6.41
CA VAL A 457 7.66 11.41 5.56
C VAL A 457 6.19 11.83 5.57
N PHE A 458 5.69 12.31 6.71
CA PHE A 458 4.29 12.64 6.96
C PHE A 458 4.14 14.12 7.35
N PRO A 459 3.98 15.04 6.39
CA PRO A 459 4.14 16.47 6.62
C PRO A 459 3.08 17.10 7.52
N PHE A 460 1.90 16.47 7.69
CA PHE A 460 0.82 16.98 8.53
C PHE A 460 0.72 16.26 9.88
N ILE A 461 1.58 15.29 10.15
CA ILE A 461 1.47 14.43 11.34
C ILE A 461 1.39 15.22 12.66
N ASN A 462 2.10 16.34 12.75
CA ASN A 462 2.11 17.20 13.93
C ASN A 462 0.79 17.99 14.15
N ARG A 463 -0.17 17.89 13.22
CA ARG A 463 -1.52 18.48 13.38
C ARG A 463 -2.47 17.53 14.09
N PHE A 464 -2.08 16.28 14.28
CA PHE A 464 -2.87 15.23 14.91
C PHE A 464 -2.38 14.96 16.34
N PRO A 465 -3.24 14.51 17.26
CA PRO A 465 -2.91 14.34 18.67
C PRO A 465 -1.86 13.26 18.94
N THR A 466 -1.69 12.30 18.01
CA THR A 466 -0.69 11.25 18.11
C THR A 466 -0.24 10.81 16.74
N ALA A 467 1.06 10.53 16.58
CA ALA A 467 1.61 9.91 15.39
C ALA A 467 1.55 8.37 15.43
N ASN A 468 1.31 7.79 16.61
CA ASN A 468 1.29 6.34 16.80
C ASN A 468 -0.06 5.91 17.39
N LEU A 469 -0.79 5.08 16.67
CA LEU A 469 -2.10 4.55 17.06
C LEU A 469 -2.00 3.34 18.02
N GLY A 470 -0.79 2.79 18.23
CA GLY A 470 -0.54 1.75 19.19
C GLY A 470 -0.85 0.32 18.73
N PHE A 471 -1.22 0.08 17.48
CA PHE A 471 -1.55 -1.27 16.97
C PHE A 471 -0.31 -2.13 16.64
N MET A 472 0.90 -1.60 16.75
CA MET A 472 2.13 -2.37 16.59
C MET A 472 2.82 -2.59 17.95
N SER A 473 3.47 -3.76 18.11
CA SER A 473 4.24 -4.14 19.30
C SER A 473 5.73 -3.83 19.14
#